data_2771cf8eb11eb0d04da0b22ee6cfc265
#
_entry.id   2771cf8eb11eb0d04da0b22ee6cfc265
#
_cell.length_a   1.000
_cell.length_b   1.000
_cell.length_c   1.000
_cell.angle_alpha   90.00
_cell.angle_beta   90.00
_cell.angle_gamma   90.00
#
_symmetry.space_group_name_H-M   'P 1'
#
loop_
_entity.id
_entity.type
_entity.pdbx_description
1 polymer ?
#
loop_
_entity_poly.entity_id
_entity_poly.type
_entity_poly.pdbx_seq_one_letter_code
_entity_poly.pdbx_strand_id
1 'polypeptide(L)'
;MARTYRSPITGKVFKTIPELIEDTYKKENIKKLPRKYKGNVERFLYDYRNGPGKCQVCGAPTKWDDEKKRYKILCEPGYANGRKVPPKGKVNACTDVWRKTYEDRMTRSYGTTNLMEDPEYINKLLQNRKIAKVVRFKKKEMTVIGSYEAEFVKVCDKLLKKENDLEAPGPTVNWLPKGSFSPKMHITDFYIHSIKCVVSIKDEANREVEHPSIQKKRLEDTYKFKGIIDDKKKYKAIVELNGLEEIRDFPKMYKEIQDFQKKNKRERYIKYPNYWDKYIGGIPSDTNTEKEV
;
A
#
# COMPACT_ATOMS: atom_id res chain seq x y z
N MET A 1 18.43 -29.96 21.35
CA MET A 1 17.13 -30.59 21.70
C MET A 1 16.03 -30.02 20.81
N ALA A 2 15.23 -30.86 20.14
CA ALA A 2 14.10 -30.40 19.34
C ALA A 2 13.02 -29.79 20.26
N ARG A 3 12.48 -28.64 19.93
CA ARG A 3 11.36 -28.04 20.67
C ARG A 3 10.11 -28.88 20.49
N THR A 4 9.44 -29.23 21.59
CA THR A 4 8.15 -29.92 21.60
C THR A 4 7.08 -29.00 22.14
N TYR A 5 5.83 -29.20 21.68
CA TYR A 5 4.68 -28.35 22.02
C TYR A 5 3.62 -29.22 22.71
N ARG A 6 3.27 -28.91 23.94
CA ARG A 6 2.27 -29.66 24.70
C ARG A 6 0.89 -29.01 24.54
N SER A 7 -0.11 -29.79 24.15
CA SER A 7 -1.49 -29.28 24.08
C SER A 7 -2.00 -28.96 25.50
N PRO A 8 -2.46 -27.75 25.76
CA PRO A 8 -3.04 -27.39 27.06
C PRO A 8 -4.46 -27.96 27.24
N ILE A 9 -5.05 -28.54 26.21
CA ILE A 9 -6.40 -29.15 26.24
C ILE A 9 -6.33 -30.64 26.45
N THR A 10 -5.44 -31.30 25.70
CA THR A 10 -5.36 -32.79 25.70
C THR A 10 -4.16 -33.34 26.46
N GLY A 11 -3.18 -32.48 26.79
CA GLY A 11 -1.91 -32.90 27.38
C GLY A 11 -0.95 -33.59 26.40
N LYS A 12 -1.37 -33.86 25.16
CA LYS A 12 -0.54 -34.49 24.12
C LYS A 12 0.63 -33.60 23.73
N VAL A 13 1.74 -34.23 23.38
CA VAL A 13 2.96 -33.56 22.94
C VAL A 13 3.10 -33.71 21.43
N PHE A 14 3.34 -32.59 20.75
CA PHE A 14 3.50 -32.48 19.31
C PHE A 14 4.91 -32.04 18.94
N LYS A 15 5.40 -32.45 17.80
CA LYS A 15 6.71 -32.06 17.29
C LYS A 15 6.67 -30.69 16.62
N THR A 16 5.51 -30.32 16.06
CA THR A 16 5.34 -29.07 15.32
C THR A 16 4.13 -28.27 15.79
N ILE A 17 4.15 -26.96 15.52
CA ILE A 17 3.01 -26.08 15.80
C ILE A 17 1.78 -26.39 14.93
N PRO A 18 1.92 -26.71 13.62
CA PRO A 18 0.78 -27.13 12.80
C PRO A 18 0.01 -28.31 13.39
N GLU A 19 0.71 -29.36 13.85
CA GLU A 19 0.06 -30.51 14.50
C GLU A 19 -0.74 -30.13 15.75
N LEU A 20 -0.20 -29.25 16.58
CA LEU A 20 -0.91 -28.72 17.76
C LEU A 20 -2.17 -27.93 17.35
N ILE A 21 -2.06 -27.14 16.29
CA ILE A 21 -3.18 -26.36 15.75
C ILE A 21 -4.27 -27.31 15.25
N GLU A 22 -3.92 -28.27 14.44
CA GLU A 22 -4.85 -29.27 13.89
C GLU A 22 -5.58 -30.07 14.99
N ASP A 23 -4.83 -30.52 16.02
CA ASP A 23 -5.44 -31.21 17.16
C ASP A 23 -6.42 -30.28 17.92
N THR A 24 -6.10 -29.02 18.06
CA THR A 24 -6.95 -28.03 18.74
C THR A 24 -8.25 -27.75 17.99
N TYR A 25 -8.24 -27.80 16.65
CA TYR A 25 -9.44 -27.62 15.82
C TYR A 25 -10.38 -28.82 15.76
N LYS A 26 -10.05 -29.97 16.34
CA LYS A 26 -10.97 -31.10 16.43
C LYS A 26 -12.22 -30.72 17.24
N LYS A 27 -13.41 -31.07 16.76
CA LYS A 27 -14.70 -30.70 17.40
C LYS A 27 -14.76 -31.03 18.89
N GLU A 28 -14.21 -32.17 19.29
CA GLU A 28 -14.13 -32.63 20.66
C GLU A 28 -13.23 -31.75 21.55
N ASN A 29 -12.17 -31.18 20.98
CA ASN A 29 -11.24 -30.31 21.68
C ASN A 29 -11.73 -28.88 21.77
N ILE A 30 -12.43 -28.37 20.76
CA ILE A 30 -13.09 -27.07 20.78
C ILE A 30 -14.08 -26.98 21.95
N LYS A 31 -14.85 -28.04 22.22
CA LYS A 31 -15.78 -28.11 23.34
C LYS A 31 -15.10 -28.02 24.72
N LYS A 32 -13.84 -28.41 24.82
CA LYS A 32 -13.03 -28.36 26.05
C LYS A 32 -12.35 -27.00 26.26
N LEU A 33 -12.45 -26.07 25.32
CA LEU A 33 -11.88 -24.73 25.49
C LEU A 33 -12.50 -24.01 26.68
N PRO A 34 -11.70 -23.26 27.46
CA PRO A 34 -12.23 -22.41 28.53
C PRO A 34 -13.30 -21.46 28.05
N ARG A 35 -14.37 -21.27 28.84
CA ARG A 35 -15.54 -20.42 28.49
C ARG A 35 -15.16 -19.00 28.03
N LYS A 36 -14.06 -18.44 28.55
CA LYS A 36 -13.57 -17.09 28.16
C LYS A 36 -13.26 -16.95 26.67
N TYR A 37 -12.99 -18.06 25.97
CA TYR A 37 -12.70 -18.05 24.53
C TYR A 37 -13.94 -18.25 23.67
N LYS A 38 -15.06 -18.69 24.24
CA LYS A 38 -16.34 -18.93 23.50
C LYS A 38 -16.15 -19.72 22.19
N GLY A 39 -15.27 -20.71 22.20
CA GLY A 39 -14.95 -21.52 21.00
C GLY A 39 -13.96 -20.89 20.02
N ASN A 40 -13.43 -19.69 20.29
CA ASN A 40 -12.42 -19.05 19.46
C ASN A 40 -11.05 -19.72 19.66
N VAL A 41 -10.74 -20.68 18.80
CA VAL A 41 -9.51 -21.48 18.84
C VAL A 41 -8.27 -20.61 18.60
N GLU A 42 -8.36 -19.65 17.68
CA GLU A 42 -7.24 -18.80 17.30
C GLU A 42 -6.81 -17.89 18.46
N ARG A 43 -7.80 -17.30 19.15
CA ARG A 43 -7.53 -16.51 20.36
C ARG A 43 -6.92 -17.35 21.46
N PHE A 44 -7.43 -18.59 21.64
CA PHE A 44 -6.86 -19.52 22.64
C PHE A 44 -5.41 -19.86 22.33
N LEU A 45 -5.09 -20.22 21.06
CA LEU A 45 -3.74 -20.53 20.64
C LEU A 45 -2.80 -19.31 20.73
N TYR A 46 -3.31 -18.13 20.46
CA TYR A 46 -2.56 -16.90 20.61
C TYR A 46 -2.19 -16.65 22.08
N ASP A 47 -3.17 -16.74 23.00
CA ASP A 47 -2.95 -16.57 24.42
C ASP A 47 -2.00 -17.61 24.99
N TYR A 48 -2.07 -18.83 24.51
CA TYR A 48 -1.16 -19.91 24.90
C TYR A 48 0.31 -19.59 24.55
N ARG A 49 0.54 -18.93 23.42
CA ARG A 49 1.89 -18.61 22.93
C ARG A 49 2.43 -17.30 23.47
N ASN A 50 1.59 -16.28 23.51
CA ASN A 50 2.00 -14.90 23.71
C ASN A 50 1.44 -14.29 24.99
N GLY A 51 0.54 -15.01 25.68
CA GLY A 51 -0.26 -14.47 26.77
C GLY A 51 -1.39 -13.55 26.28
N PRO A 52 -2.28 -13.12 27.21
CA PRO A 52 -3.37 -12.22 26.90
C PRO A 52 -2.85 -10.84 26.50
N GLY A 53 -3.55 -10.21 25.55
CA GLY A 53 -3.15 -8.91 25.02
C GLY A 53 -3.17 -7.79 26.06
N LYS A 54 -2.11 -7.00 26.05
CA LYS A 54 -1.94 -5.82 26.93
C LYS A 54 -1.60 -4.60 26.08
N CYS A 55 -2.15 -3.46 26.46
CA CYS A 55 -1.82 -2.17 25.88
C CYS A 55 -0.33 -1.87 26.08
N GLN A 56 0.36 -1.53 25.01
CA GLN A 56 1.80 -1.24 25.05
C GLN A 56 2.15 0.02 25.86
N VAL A 57 1.17 0.90 26.10
CA VAL A 57 1.37 2.16 26.83
C VAL A 57 1.02 1.99 28.30
N CYS A 58 -0.16 1.45 28.64
CA CYS A 58 -0.66 1.44 30.02
C CYS A 58 -0.79 0.04 30.62
N GLY A 59 -0.49 -1.02 29.88
CA GLY A 59 -0.61 -2.40 30.35
C GLY A 59 -2.06 -2.92 30.49
N ALA A 60 -3.08 -2.10 30.29
CA ALA A 60 -4.48 -2.51 30.38
C ALA A 60 -4.80 -3.62 29.35
N PRO A 61 -5.76 -4.53 29.65
CA PRO A 61 -6.20 -5.53 28.69
C PRO A 61 -6.66 -4.91 27.37
N THR A 62 -6.29 -5.51 26.27
CA THR A 62 -6.72 -5.08 24.93
C THR A 62 -7.72 -6.04 24.35
N LYS A 63 -8.51 -5.55 23.38
CA LYS A 63 -9.52 -6.35 22.71
C LYS A 63 -8.88 -7.23 21.63
N TRP A 64 -9.40 -8.45 21.51
CA TRP A 64 -9.08 -9.34 20.41
C TRP A 64 -9.68 -8.83 19.11
N ASP A 65 -8.90 -8.84 18.04
CA ASP A 65 -9.31 -8.48 16.68
C ASP A 65 -9.49 -9.78 15.89
N ASP A 66 -10.74 -10.13 15.59
CA ASP A 66 -11.07 -11.38 14.91
C ASP A 66 -10.62 -11.40 13.44
N GLU A 67 -10.53 -10.25 12.79
CA GLU A 67 -10.05 -10.15 11.41
C GLU A 67 -8.54 -10.37 11.34
N LYS A 68 -7.79 -9.73 12.25
CA LYS A 68 -6.31 -9.80 12.28
C LYS A 68 -5.77 -10.96 13.09
N LYS A 69 -6.63 -11.73 13.75
CA LYS A 69 -6.27 -12.86 14.61
C LYS A 69 -5.19 -12.53 15.64
N ARG A 70 -5.30 -11.34 16.25
CA ARG A 70 -4.40 -10.84 17.29
C ARG A 70 -5.09 -9.82 18.19
N TYR A 71 -4.48 -9.53 19.33
CA TYR A 71 -4.95 -8.42 20.16
C TYR A 71 -4.59 -7.06 19.56
N LYS A 72 -5.43 -6.07 19.80
CA LYS A 72 -5.11 -4.67 19.52
C LYS A 72 -3.88 -4.27 20.34
N ILE A 73 -3.05 -3.42 19.74
CA ILE A 73 -1.79 -2.96 20.38
C ILE A 73 -2.08 -1.98 21.52
N LEU A 74 -3.15 -1.22 21.38
CA LEU A 74 -3.58 -0.20 22.34
C LEU A 74 -4.96 -0.54 22.89
N CYS A 75 -5.26 -0.08 24.10
CA CYS A 75 -6.59 -0.17 24.66
C CYS A 75 -7.59 0.69 23.87
N GLU A 76 -8.86 0.29 23.90
CA GLU A 76 -9.92 1.06 23.24
C GLU A 76 -10.21 2.38 23.98
N PRO A 77 -10.79 3.39 23.26
CA PRO A 77 -11.33 4.58 23.89
C PRO A 77 -12.34 4.16 24.98
N GLY A 78 -12.10 4.58 26.19
CA GLY A 78 -12.89 4.16 27.37
C GLY A 78 -12.06 3.40 28.42
N TYR A 79 -10.83 2.98 28.08
CA TYR A 79 -9.89 2.39 29.04
C TYR A 79 -8.52 3.04 28.88
N ALA A 80 -8.22 4.08 29.63
CA ALA A 80 -6.89 4.60 29.80
C ALA A 80 -6.41 4.27 31.22
N ASN A 81 -5.19 3.74 31.32
CA ASN A 81 -4.57 3.37 32.62
C ASN A 81 -5.41 2.41 33.48
N GLY A 82 -6.14 1.47 32.83
CA GLY A 82 -6.99 0.51 33.53
C GLY A 82 -8.28 1.10 34.11
N ARG A 83 -8.58 2.35 33.89
CA ARG A 83 -9.81 3.03 34.37
C ARG A 83 -10.74 3.37 33.20
N LYS A 84 -12.06 3.26 33.45
CA LYS A 84 -13.08 3.70 32.50
C LYS A 84 -12.94 5.21 32.25
N VAL A 85 -12.68 5.61 31.01
CA VAL A 85 -12.64 7.04 30.62
C VAL A 85 -14.05 7.44 30.16
N PRO A 86 -14.58 8.59 30.58
CA PRO A 86 -15.92 9.04 30.17
C PRO A 86 -16.05 9.16 28.65
N PRO A 87 -17.23 8.87 28.06
CA PRO A 87 -17.42 8.67 26.62
C PRO A 87 -17.45 9.94 25.77
N LYS A 88 -17.09 11.11 26.27
CA LYS A 88 -17.17 12.35 25.51
C LYS A 88 -15.80 12.90 25.11
N GLY A 89 -15.52 12.77 23.79
CA GLY A 89 -14.75 13.76 23.03
C GLY A 89 -13.24 13.84 23.26
N LYS A 90 -12.60 12.93 24.00
CA LYS A 90 -11.15 12.96 24.17
C LYS A 90 -10.50 11.83 23.41
N VAL A 91 -9.57 12.21 22.55
CA VAL A 91 -8.59 11.35 21.90
C VAL A 91 -8.04 10.35 22.90
N ASN A 92 -7.88 9.11 22.49
CA ASN A 92 -7.34 8.05 23.33
C ASN A 92 -5.91 8.42 23.77
N ALA A 93 -5.72 8.76 25.03
CA ALA A 93 -4.43 9.17 25.58
C ALA A 93 -3.30 8.17 25.27
N CYS A 94 -3.59 6.88 25.27
CA CYS A 94 -2.61 5.85 24.89
C CYS A 94 -2.24 5.93 23.40
N THR A 95 -3.17 6.30 22.53
CA THR A 95 -2.88 6.50 21.10
C THR A 95 -1.97 7.69 20.89
N ASP A 96 -2.19 8.78 21.60
CA ASP A 96 -1.37 9.99 21.48
C ASP A 96 0.03 9.79 22.03
N VAL A 97 0.15 9.14 23.19
CA VAL A 97 1.46 8.78 23.78
C VAL A 97 2.21 7.84 22.84
N TRP A 98 1.53 6.82 22.30
CA TRP A 98 2.15 5.87 21.37
C TRP A 98 2.60 6.56 20.09
N ARG A 99 1.76 7.43 19.49
CA ARG A 99 2.08 8.20 18.30
C ARG A 99 3.31 9.06 18.54
N LYS A 100 3.33 9.86 19.61
CA LYS A 100 4.47 10.70 19.96
C LYS A 100 5.74 9.88 20.15
N THR A 101 5.68 8.78 20.88
CA THR A 101 6.83 7.90 21.08
C THR A 101 7.32 7.29 19.76
N TYR A 102 6.40 6.95 18.85
CA TYR A 102 6.73 6.46 17.52
C TYR A 102 7.42 7.55 16.69
N GLU A 103 6.83 8.74 16.64
CA GLU A 103 7.38 9.90 15.91
C GLU A 103 8.77 10.28 16.44
N ASP A 104 8.95 10.35 17.77
CA ASP A 104 10.25 10.63 18.40
C ASP A 104 11.31 9.56 18.04
N ARG A 105 10.93 8.29 18.01
CA ARG A 105 11.83 7.20 17.63
C ARG A 105 12.20 7.29 16.14
N MET A 106 11.23 7.55 15.29
CA MET A 106 11.44 7.68 13.86
C MET A 106 12.37 8.86 13.57
N THR A 107 12.12 10.01 14.18
CA THR A 107 12.97 11.21 14.04
C THR A 107 14.40 10.96 14.52
N ARG A 108 14.58 10.26 15.66
CA ARG A 108 15.93 9.92 16.16
C ARG A 108 16.67 8.94 15.27
N SER A 109 15.98 7.97 14.68
CA SER A 109 16.62 6.90 13.90
C SER A 109 16.84 7.27 12.44
N TYR A 110 15.97 8.13 11.88
CA TYR A 110 15.91 8.38 10.45
C TYR A 110 15.82 9.87 10.08
N GLY A 111 15.78 10.77 11.06
CA GLY A 111 15.64 12.21 10.81
C GLY A 111 14.25 12.67 10.33
N THR A 112 13.32 11.74 10.18
CA THR A 112 11.95 12.02 9.71
C THR A 112 10.92 11.18 10.47
N THR A 113 9.69 11.67 10.57
CA THR A 113 8.55 10.92 11.11
C THR A 113 7.89 10.01 10.06
N ASN A 114 8.16 10.25 8.79
CA ASN A 114 7.60 9.52 7.65
C ASN A 114 8.71 9.01 6.72
N LEU A 115 9.13 7.77 6.92
CA LEU A 115 10.16 7.12 6.09
C LEU A 115 9.82 7.09 4.59
N MET A 116 8.54 7.15 4.23
CA MET A 116 8.11 7.16 2.83
C MET A 116 8.31 8.51 2.14
N GLU A 117 8.79 9.52 2.87
CA GLU A 117 9.24 10.81 2.32
C GLU A 117 10.77 10.85 2.13
N ASP A 118 11.49 9.86 2.66
CA ASP A 118 12.94 9.73 2.51
C ASP A 118 13.28 8.95 1.23
N PRO A 119 13.90 9.60 0.21
CA PRO A 119 14.27 8.95 -1.05
C PRO A 119 15.24 7.78 -0.88
N GLU A 120 16.17 7.86 0.08
CA GLU A 120 17.11 6.76 0.34
C GLU A 120 16.42 5.53 0.91
N TYR A 121 15.48 5.74 1.84
CA TYR A 121 14.68 4.64 2.39
C TYR A 121 13.81 3.98 1.32
N ILE A 122 13.16 4.78 0.47
CA ILE A 122 12.36 4.28 -0.64
C ILE A 122 13.24 3.46 -1.59
N ASN A 123 14.40 3.95 -1.96
CA ASN A 123 15.32 3.22 -2.82
C ASN A 123 15.76 1.88 -2.21
N LYS A 124 16.12 1.83 -0.92
CA LYS A 124 16.46 0.58 -0.23
C LYS A 124 15.29 -0.40 -0.21
N LEU A 125 14.07 0.10 0.01
CA LEU A 125 12.86 -0.72 0.02
C LEU A 125 12.57 -1.32 -1.36
N LEU A 126 12.81 -0.56 -2.44
CA LEU A 126 12.65 -1.03 -3.81
C LEU A 126 13.73 -2.05 -4.19
N GLN A 127 14.99 -1.79 -3.84
CA GLN A 127 16.12 -2.71 -4.11
C GLN A 127 15.95 -4.09 -3.47
N ASN A 128 15.28 -4.16 -2.32
CA ASN A 128 15.00 -5.43 -1.63
C ASN A 128 13.90 -6.27 -2.29
N ARG A 129 13.22 -5.78 -3.34
CA ARG A 129 12.23 -6.57 -4.07
C ARG A 129 12.92 -7.53 -5.03
N LYS A 130 12.49 -8.79 -5.06
CA LYS A 130 13.05 -9.85 -5.93
C LYS A 130 13.04 -9.51 -7.43
N ILE A 131 12.18 -8.61 -7.86
CA ILE A 131 12.00 -8.18 -9.25
C ILE A 131 12.63 -6.81 -9.54
N ALA A 132 13.35 -6.26 -8.57
CA ALA A 132 14.07 -5.00 -8.77
C ALA A 132 15.18 -5.16 -9.80
N LYS A 133 15.32 -4.16 -10.67
CA LYS A 133 16.35 -4.08 -11.69
C LYS A 133 17.03 -2.72 -11.61
N VAL A 134 18.35 -2.72 -11.70
CA VAL A 134 19.11 -1.48 -11.90
C VAL A 134 19.22 -1.25 -13.40
N VAL A 135 18.76 -0.11 -13.86
CA VAL A 135 18.81 0.31 -15.26
C VAL A 135 19.52 1.66 -15.37
N ARG A 136 20.12 1.90 -16.52
CA ARG A 136 20.83 3.16 -16.76
C ARG A 136 19.95 4.12 -17.56
N PHE A 137 19.82 5.34 -17.06
CA PHE A 137 19.22 6.48 -17.77
C PHE A 137 20.28 7.57 -17.90
N LYS A 138 20.72 7.86 -19.13
CA LYS A 138 21.88 8.73 -19.37
C LYS A 138 23.10 8.24 -18.58
N LYS A 139 23.59 9.03 -17.63
CA LYS A 139 24.69 8.66 -16.74
C LYS A 139 24.25 8.16 -15.37
N LYS A 140 22.96 8.27 -15.04
CA LYS A 140 22.40 7.92 -13.74
C LYS A 140 21.91 6.48 -13.71
N GLU A 141 22.18 5.76 -12.64
CA GLU A 141 21.57 4.47 -12.36
C GLU A 141 20.24 4.69 -11.62
N MET A 142 19.22 3.91 -12.00
CA MET A 142 17.88 3.97 -11.43
C MET A 142 17.40 2.56 -11.09
N THR A 143 16.76 2.42 -9.93
CA THR A 143 16.11 1.16 -9.54
C THR A 143 14.67 1.16 -9.97
N VAL A 144 14.28 0.15 -10.75
CA VAL A 144 12.90 -0.04 -11.26
C VAL A 144 12.38 -1.43 -10.92
N ILE A 145 11.06 -1.62 -10.98
CA ILE A 145 10.40 -2.87 -10.60
C ILE A 145 9.86 -3.58 -11.84
N GLY A 146 10.61 -4.56 -12.32
CA GLY A 146 10.17 -5.39 -13.44
C GLY A 146 10.66 -4.94 -14.82
N SER A 147 10.19 -5.66 -15.85
CA SER A 147 10.65 -5.48 -17.22
C SER A 147 10.00 -4.32 -17.96
N TYR A 148 8.73 -4.04 -17.67
CA TYR A 148 7.99 -2.94 -18.30
C TYR A 148 8.56 -1.58 -17.90
N GLU A 149 8.86 -1.38 -16.63
CA GLU A 149 9.51 -0.15 -16.15
C GLU A 149 10.92 -0.01 -16.74
N ALA A 150 11.68 -1.11 -16.84
CA ALA A 150 12.99 -1.09 -17.46
C ALA A 150 12.92 -0.71 -18.97
N GLU A 151 11.91 -1.18 -19.69
CA GLU A 151 11.69 -0.79 -21.09
C GLU A 151 11.29 0.68 -21.20
N PHE A 152 10.46 1.18 -20.30
CA PHE A 152 10.08 2.60 -20.27
C PHE A 152 11.32 3.51 -20.09
N VAL A 153 12.24 3.14 -19.19
CA VAL A 153 13.49 3.89 -19.03
C VAL A 153 14.30 3.94 -20.32
N LYS A 154 14.39 2.85 -21.10
CA LYS A 154 15.08 2.84 -22.38
C LYS A 154 14.39 3.75 -23.44
N VAL A 155 13.05 3.78 -23.43
CA VAL A 155 12.31 4.70 -24.31
C VAL A 155 12.59 6.15 -23.90
N CYS A 156 12.52 6.45 -22.61
CA CYS A 156 12.82 7.78 -22.09
C CYS A 156 14.28 8.19 -22.32
N ASP A 157 15.24 7.24 -22.28
CA ASP A 157 16.65 7.54 -22.53
C ASP A 157 16.86 8.06 -23.97
N LYS A 158 16.13 7.54 -24.95
CA LYS A 158 16.15 8.06 -26.33
C LYS A 158 15.41 9.38 -26.49
N LEU A 159 14.33 9.58 -25.73
CA LEU A 159 13.40 10.70 -25.89
C LEU A 159 13.84 11.96 -25.17
N LEU A 160 14.25 11.82 -23.90
CA LEU A 160 14.57 12.93 -23.03
C LEU A 160 16.04 13.34 -23.19
N LYS A 161 16.33 14.64 -23.11
CA LYS A 161 17.67 15.16 -23.34
C LYS A 161 18.49 15.31 -22.04
N LYS A 162 17.81 15.62 -20.92
CA LYS A 162 18.46 15.95 -19.65
C LYS A 162 18.41 14.76 -18.68
N GLU A 163 19.51 14.52 -17.99
CA GLU A 163 19.62 13.45 -16.99
C GLU A 163 18.63 13.60 -15.84
N ASN A 164 18.33 14.81 -15.42
CA ASN A 164 17.39 15.09 -14.32
C ASN A 164 15.94 15.21 -14.78
N ASP A 165 15.61 14.84 -16.03
CA ASP A 165 14.25 14.96 -16.55
C ASP A 165 13.38 13.75 -16.21
N LEU A 166 13.98 12.61 -15.91
CA LEU A 166 13.29 11.40 -15.44
C LEU A 166 13.65 11.10 -13.99
N GLU A 167 12.63 10.88 -13.17
CA GLU A 167 12.74 10.46 -11.78
C GLU A 167 12.07 9.09 -11.60
N ALA A 168 12.76 8.15 -10.97
CA ALA A 168 12.25 6.85 -10.52
C ALA A 168 12.88 6.52 -9.16
N PRO A 169 12.07 6.17 -8.16
CA PRO A 169 10.61 6.18 -8.19
C PRO A 169 10.07 7.59 -8.34
N GLY A 170 8.87 7.71 -8.89
CA GLY A 170 8.15 8.98 -8.95
C GLY A 170 7.60 9.42 -7.57
N PRO A 171 6.84 10.51 -7.52
CA PRO A 171 6.36 11.08 -6.27
C PRO A 171 5.40 10.15 -5.51
N THR A 172 5.44 10.27 -4.20
CA THR A 172 4.49 9.59 -3.31
C THR A 172 3.20 10.39 -3.19
N VAL A 173 2.08 9.71 -3.35
CA VAL A 173 0.73 10.29 -3.22
C VAL A 173 -0.11 9.55 -2.19
N ASN A 174 -1.01 10.27 -1.55
CA ASN A 174 -2.00 9.67 -0.66
C ASN A 174 -3.24 9.25 -1.45
N TRP A 175 -3.79 8.10 -1.13
CA TRP A 175 -5.02 7.60 -1.72
C TRP A 175 -5.91 6.94 -0.66
N LEU A 176 -7.22 6.97 -0.87
CA LEU A 176 -8.20 6.41 0.06
C LEU A 176 -8.79 5.12 -0.51
N PRO A 177 -8.53 3.94 0.11
CA PRO A 177 -9.18 2.70 -0.30
C PRO A 177 -10.70 2.76 -0.14
N LYS A 178 -11.45 2.06 -0.99
CA LYS A 178 -12.91 1.97 -0.89
C LYS A 178 -13.32 1.54 0.51
N GLY A 179 -14.22 2.30 1.14
CA GLY A 179 -14.73 2.02 2.49
C GLY A 179 -13.73 2.22 3.62
N SER A 180 -12.58 2.84 3.37
CA SER A 180 -11.58 3.18 4.39
C SER A 180 -11.62 4.66 4.71
N PHE A 181 -11.45 4.99 5.99
CA PHE A 181 -11.26 6.37 6.47
C PHE A 181 -9.77 6.73 6.66
N SER A 182 -8.87 5.76 6.45
CA SER A 182 -7.44 5.97 6.63
C SER A 182 -6.74 6.02 5.28
N PRO A 183 -6.10 7.13 4.92
CA PRO A 183 -5.33 7.22 3.68
C PRO A 183 -4.14 6.25 3.72
N LYS A 184 -3.82 5.72 2.56
CA LYS A 184 -2.60 4.95 2.31
C LYS A 184 -1.70 5.74 1.37
N MET A 185 -0.41 5.47 1.42
CA MET A 185 0.56 6.03 0.48
C MET A 185 0.77 5.09 -0.71
N HIS A 186 0.95 5.69 -1.86
CA HIS A 186 1.32 5.03 -3.11
C HIS A 186 2.52 5.77 -3.71
N ILE A 187 3.56 5.01 -4.04
CA ILE A 187 4.71 5.51 -4.77
C ILE A 187 4.40 5.30 -6.25
N THR A 188 4.42 6.36 -7.02
CA THR A 188 4.24 6.28 -8.48
C THR A 188 5.52 5.78 -9.15
N ASP A 189 5.41 5.22 -10.35
CA ASP A 189 6.54 4.57 -10.98
C ASP A 189 7.54 5.61 -11.50
N PHE A 190 7.08 6.65 -12.20
CA PHE A 190 7.94 7.68 -12.77
C PHE A 190 7.37 9.09 -12.68
N TYR A 191 8.28 10.06 -12.73
CA TYR A 191 7.94 11.46 -12.94
C TYR A 191 8.85 12.09 -14.01
N ILE A 192 8.24 12.82 -14.96
CA ILE A 192 8.95 13.53 -16.03
C ILE A 192 8.84 15.02 -15.77
N HIS A 193 9.95 15.64 -15.43
CA HIS A 193 10.02 17.03 -15.00
C HIS A 193 9.64 18.04 -16.11
N SER A 194 10.12 17.83 -17.34
CA SER A 194 9.91 18.73 -18.49
C SER A 194 8.44 18.96 -18.81
N ILE A 195 7.62 17.94 -18.64
CA ILE A 195 6.17 17.99 -18.90
C ILE A 195 5.33 17.87 -17.62
N LYS A 196 5.96 17.85 -16.44
CA LYS A 196 5.31 17.66 -15.14
C LYS A 196 4.32 16.49 -15.11
N CYS A 197 4.75 15.36 -15.68
CA CYS A 197 3.94 14.18 -15.87
C CYS A 197 4.27 13.07 -14.89
N VAL A 198 3.25 12.57 -14.19
CA VAL A 198 3.32 11.32 -13.44
C VAL A 198 2.96 10.18 -14.39
N VAL A 199 3.78 9.13 -14.39
CA VAL A 199 3.54 7.93 -15.20
C VAL A 199 3.42 6.72 -14.27
N SER A 200 2.35 5.97 -14.46
CA SER A 200 2.15 4.64 -13.87
C SER A 200 2.23 3.58 -14.95
N ILE A 201 2.92 2.48 -14.66
CA ILE A 201 3.07 1.37 -15.61
C ILE A 201 2.36 0.13 -15.09
N LYS A 202 1.57 -0.49 -15.95
CA LYS A 202 0.79 -1.69 -15.63
C LYS A 202 1.10 -2.83 -16.59
N ASP A 203 0.98 -4.03 -16.05
CA ASP A 203 1.14 -5.27 -16.81
C ASP A 203 -0.13 -5.55 -17.62
N GLU A 204 0.05 -5.76 -18.93
CA GLU A 204 -1.02 -6.08 -19.86
C GLU A 204 -1.65 -7.46 -19.60
N ALA A 205 -0.87 -8.43 -19.15
CA ALA A 205 -1.30 -9.81 -18.96
C ALA A 205 -2.52 -9.99 -18.04
N ASN A 206 -2.89 -8.97 -17.28
CA ASN A 206 -4.01 -8.99 -16.34
C ASN A 206 -5.26 -8.23 -16.83
N ARG A 207 -5.31 -7.76 -18.07
CA ARG A 207 -6.41 -6.90 -18.56
C ARG A 207 -7.74 -7.63 -18.69
N GLU A 208 -7.73 -8.87 -19.18
CA GLU A 208 -8.93 -9.61 -19.61
C GLU A 208 -9.37 -10.70 -18.63
N VAL A 209 -8.59 -10.97 -17.58
CA VAL A 209 -8.87 -12.07 -16.68
C VAL A 209 -9.92 -11.67 -15.65
N GLU A 210 -11.08 -12.33 -15.67
CA GLU A 210 -12.19 -12.12 -14.72
C GLU A 210 -11.97 -12.73 -13.33
N HIS A 211 -10.76 -13.09 -12.97
CA HIS A 211 -10.48 -13.67 -11.67
C HIS A 211 -10.68 -12.64 -10.53
N PRO A 212 -11.40 -12.97 -9.44
CA PRO A 212 -11.75 -12.03 -8.36
C PRO A 212 -10.55 -11.28 -7.74
N SER A 213 -9.38 -11.94 -7.65
CA SER A 213 -8.16 -11.31 -7.12
C SER A 213 -7.63 -10.20 -8.05
N ILE A 214 -7.77 -10.38 -9.35
CA ILE A 214 -7.35 -9.41 -10.38
C ILE A 214 -8.31 -8.23 -10.38
N GLN A 215 -9.62 -8.48 -10.31
CA GLN A 215 -10.62 -7.42 -10.20
C GLN A 215 -10.41 -6.57 -8.95
N LYS A 216 -10.09 -7.22 -7.80
CA LYS A 216 -9.75 -6.50 -6.57
C LYS A 216 -8.51 -5.63 -6.73
N LYS A 217 -7.47 -6.12 -7.39
CA LYS A 217 -6.24 -5.36 -7.68
C LYS A 217 -6.51 -4.17 -8.59
N ARG A 218 -7.29 -4.37 -9.66
CA ARG A 218 -7.70 -3.29 -10.58
C ARG A 218 -8.48 -2.20 -9.86
N LEU A 219 -9.45 -2.59 -9.03
CA LEU A 219 -10.19 -1.65 -8.21
C LEU A 219 -9.27 -0.86 -7.27
N GLU A 220 -8.29 -1.52 -6.66
CA GLU A 220 -7.29 -0.85 -5.81
C GLU A 220 -6.43 0.13 -6.62
N ASP A 221 -5.96 -0.27 -7.80
CA ASP A 221 -5.16 0.58 -8.68
C ASP A 221 -5.96 1.81 -9.16
N THR A 222 -7.25 1.63 -9.43
CA THR A 222 -8.17 2.72 -9.74
C THR A 222 -8.21 3.79 -8.63
N TYR A 223 -8.33 3.37 -7.36
CA TYR A 223 -8.33 4.32 -6.24
C TYR A 223 -6.97 4.99 -6.02
N LYS A 224 -5.86 4.30 -6.30
CA LYS A 224 -4.51 4.88 -6.26
C LYS A 224 -4.38 5.99 -7.31
N PHE A 225 -4.82 5.72 -8.53
CA PHE A 225 -4.78 6.70 -9.61
C PHE A 225 -5.70 7.89 -9.32
N LYS A 226 -6.90 7.65 -8.79
CA LYS A 226 -7.75 8.73 -8.31
C LYS A 226 -7.03 9.60 -7.28
N GLY A 227 -6.26 8.99 -6.36
CA GLY A 227 -5.40 9.72 -5.43
C GLY A 227 -4.39 10.63 -6.13
N ILE A 228 -3.81 10.18 -7.26
CA ILE A 228 -2.92 11.02 -8.09
C ILE A 228 -3.69 12.19 -8.73
N ILE A 229 -4.89 11.93 -9.24
CA ILE A 229 -5.75 12.96 -9.82
C ILE A 229 -6.16 13.99 -8.77
N ASP A 230 -6.53 13.55 -7.58
CA ASP A 230 -6.99 14.41 -6.49
C ASP A 230 -5.83 15.23 -5.87
N ASP A 231 -4.57 14.81 -6.07
CA ASP A 231 -3.40 15.59 -5.66
C ASP A 231 -3.20 16.80 -6.59
N LYS A 232 -3.84 17.91 -6.22
CA LYS A 232 -3.90 19.15 -7.00
C LYS A 232 -2.55 19.87 -7.13
N LYS A 233 -1.51 19.43 -6.43
CA LYS A 233 -0.38 20.32 -6.14
C LYS A 233 0.66 20.47 -7.22
N LYS A 234 0.89 19.50 -8.12
CA LYS A 234 2.15 19.51 -8.89
C LYS A 234 2.08 19.02 -10.33
N TYR A 235 1.08 18.24 -10.72
CA TYR A 235 1.12 17.50 -11.97
C TYR A 235 0.29 18.19 -13.06
N LYS A 236 0.91 18.37 -14.23
CA LYS A 236 0.21 18.87 -15.44
C LYS A 236 -0.22 17.76 -16.38
N ALA A 237 0.34 16.57 -16.20
CA ALA A 237 -0.07 15.37 -16.90
C ALA A 237 -0.03 14.17 -15.98
N ILE A 238 -0.97 13.24 -16.16
CA ILE A 238 -1.08 11.98 -15.44
C ILE A 238 -1.39 10.91 -16.48
N VAL A 239 -0.54 9.89 -16.57
CA VAL A 239 -0.64 8.86 -17.60
C VAL A 239 -0.50 7.48 -16.94
N GLU A 240 -1.39 6.56 -17.31
CA GLU A 240 -1.21 5.13 -17.07
C GLU A 240 -0.91 4.44 -18.40
N LEU A 241 0.22 3.73 -18.46
CA LEU A 241 0.64 2.95 -19.61
C LEU A 241 0.44 1.46 -19.33
N ASN A 242 -0.18 0.78 -20.27
CA ASN A 242 -0.50 -0.63 -20.15
C ASN A 242 0.21 -1.45 -21.22
N GLY A 243 1.14 -2.27 -20.78
CA GLY A 243 1.88 -3.15 -21.66
C GLY A 243 2.98 -2.47 -22.48
N LEU A 244 3.68 -3.28 -23.26
CA LEU A 244 4.85 -2.84 -24.01
C LEU A 244 4.50 -1.94 -25.20
N GLU A 245 3.35 -2.09 -25.79
CA GLU A 245 2.91 -1.31 -26.95
C GLU A 245 2.75 0.16 -26.57
N GLU A 246 1.96 0.45 -25.51
CA GLU A 246 1.78 1.83 -25.05
C GLU A 246 3.09 2.46 -24.55
N ILE A 247 3.99 1.64 -23.97
CA ILE A 247 5.32 2.12 -23.56
C ILE A 247 6.14 2.54 -24.79
N ARG A 248 6.11 1.77 -25.86
CA ARG A 248 6.84 2.09 -27.11
C ARG A 248 6.25 3.29 -27.82
N ASP A 249 4.95 3.48 -27.72
CA ASP A 249 4.23 4.63 -28.30
C ASP A 249 4.35 5.91 -27.46
N PHE A 250 4.95 5.84 -26.27
CA PHE A 250 5.09 6.98 -25.39
C PHE A 250 5.74 8.22 -26.03
N PRO A 251 6.72 8.13 -26.97
CA PRO A 251 7.25 9.31 -27.64
C PRO A 251 6.19 10.14 -28.39
N LYS A 252 5.20 9.48 -29.00
CA LYS A 252 4.06 10.16 -29.62
C LYS A 252 3.20 10.86 -28.58
N MET A 253 2.86 10.15 -27.53
CA MET A 253 2.09 10.69 -26.40
C MET A 253 2.83 11.86 -25.70
N TYR A 254 4.13 11.78 -25.54
CA TYR A 254 4.93 12.87 -24.97
C TYR A 254 4.76 14.17 -25.78
N LYS A 255 4.76 14.09 -27.11
CA LYS A 255 4.50 15.23 -28.00
C LYS A 255 3.07 15.74 -27.86
N GLU A 256 2.09 14.84 -27.80
CA GLU A 256 0.69 15.20 -27.56
C GLU A 256 0.52 15.97 -26.23
N ILE A 257 1.15 15.49 -25.16
CA ILE A 257 1.14 16.17 -23.84
C ILE A 257 1.75 17.59 -23.96
N GLN A 258 2.89 17.72 -24.63
CA GLN A 258 3.51 19.01 -24.84
C GLN A 258 2.62 19.99 -25.60
N ASP A 259 1.98 19.53 -26.66
CA ASP A 259 1.09 20.35 -27.48
C ASP A 259 -0.20 20.71 -26.74
N PHE A 260 -0.75 19.77 -25.96
CA PHE A 260 -1.87 20.05 -25.07
C PHE A 260 -1.52 21.12 -24.02
N GLN A 261 -0.38 21.00 -23.35
CA GLN A 261 0.06 21.97 -22.34
C GLN A 261 0.35 23.37 -22.89
N LYS A 262 0.77 23.46 -24.15
CA LYS A 262 0.90 24.78 -24.84
C LYS A 262 -0.46 25.43 -25.08
N LYS A 263 -1.46 24.63 -25.46
CA LYS A 263 -2.82 25.11 -25.77
C LYS A 263 -3.62 25.37 -24.49
N ASN A 264 -3.51 24.48 -23.50
CA ASN A 264 -4.37 24.41 -22.32
C ASN A 264 -3.57 24.64 -21.03
N LYS A 265 -3.11 25.87 -20.78
CA LYS A 265 -2.23 26.21 -19.65
C LYS A 265 -2.81 25.89 -18.27
N ARG A 266 -4.13 25.87 -18.12
CA ARG A 266 -4.84 25.67 -16.83
C ARG A 266 -5.36 24.25 -16.62
N GLU A 267 -5.43 23.44 -17.66
CA GLU A 267 -5.97 22.09 -17.64
C GLU A 267 -4.86 21.05 -17.46
N ARG A 268 -5.22 19.87 -16.98
CA ARG A 268 -4.33 18.73 -16.85
C ARG A 268 -4.62 17.71 -17.94
N TYR A 269 -3.58 17.19 -18.56
CA TYR A 269 -3.69 16.03 -19.45
C TYR A 269 -3.82 14.76 -18.59
N ILE A 270 -4.91 14.01 -18.78
CA ILE A 270 -5.13 12.75 -18.06
C ILE A 270 -5.41 11.66 -19.07
N LYS A 271 -4.60 10.60 -19.05
CA LYS A 271 -4.82 9.40 -19.86
C LYS A 271 -4.84 8.17 -18.95
N TYR A 272 -5.95 7.45 -18.99
CA TYR A 272 -6.13 6.18 -18.32
C TYR A 272 -6.92 5.20 -19.22
N PRO A 273 -6.83 3.87 -18.98
CA PRO A 273 -7.57 2.90 -19.78
C PRO A 273 -9.09 2.98 -19.55
N ASN A 274 -9.87 2.78 -20.61
CA ASN A 274 -11.35 2.85 -20.60
C ASN A 274 -12.02 1.90 -19.58
N TYR A 275 -11.37 0.80 -19.18
CA TYR A 275 -11.95 -0.10 -18.17
C TYR A 275 -12.14 0.53 -16.79
N TRP A 276 -11.55 1.69 -16.54
CA TRP A 276 -11.67 2.42 -15.28
C TRP A 276 -13.07 3.02 -15.08
N ASP A 277 -13.74 3.40 -16.16
CA ASP A 277 -15.10 3.94 -16.13
C ASP A 277 -16.07 2.94 -15.48
N LYS A 278 -15.83 1.64 -15.67
CA LYS A 278 -16.59 0.55 -15.07
C LYS A 278 -16.49 0.52 -13.53
N TYR A 279 -15.40 1.03 -12.95
CA TYR A 279 -15.14 0.92 -11.51
C TYR A 279 -15.33 2.21 -10.72
N ILE A 280 -15.32 3.37 -11.36
CA ILE A 280 -15.39 4.68 -10.67
C ILE A 280 -16.70 5.42 -10.94
N GLY A 281 -17.54 4.94 -11.86
CA GLY A 281 -18.77 5.64 -12.22
C GLY A 281 -18.51 7.00 -12.87
N GLY A 282 -17.56 7.02 -13.82
CA GLY A 282 -17.13 8.22 -14.55
C GLY A 282 -16.32 9.17 -13.65
N ILE A 283 -15.01 9.21 -13.83
CA ILE A 283 -14.27 10.42 -13.43
C ILE A 283 -14.79 11.49 -14.38
N PRO A 284 -15.22 12.68 -13.93
CA PRO A 284 -15.56 13.76 -14.83
C PRO A 284 -14.38 13.94 -15.79
N SER A 285 -14.58 13.57 -17.03
CA SER A 285 -13.59 13.74 -18.09
C SER A 285 -13.56 15.22 -18.43
N ASP A 286 -12.73 15.97 -17.72
CA ASP A 286 -12.47 17.34 -18.14
C ASP A 286 -11.71 17.41 -19.47
N THR A 287 -11.38 16.22 -20.06
CA THR A 287 -10.76 16.19 -21.39
C THR A 287 -10.90 14.82 -22.06
N ASN A 288 -12.09 14.41 -22.48
CA ASN A 288 -12.20 13.48 -23.59
C ASN A 288 -12.22 14.29 -24.89
N THR A 289 -11.06 14.50 -25.50
CA THR A 289 -10.99 14.86 -26.92
C THR A 289 -11.00 13.58 -27.76
N GLU A 290 -12.06 12.79 -27.66
CA GLU A 290 -12.52 12.01 -28.83
C GLU A 290 -13.68 12.78 -29.45
N LYS A 291 -13.35 13.73 -30.30
CA LYS A 291 -14.27 14.13 -31.36
C LYS A 291 -14.18 13.04 -32.40
N GLU A 292 -15.19 12.20 -32.45
CA GLU A 292 -15.54 11.44 -33.64
C GLU A 292 -15.62 12.42 -34.82
N VAL A 293 -14.90 12.08 -35.87
CA VAL A 293 -15.12 12.61 -37.25
C VAL A 293 -15.92 11.59 -38.01
#